data_6ce56e02e7f09c8e99b21e12e7e4863f
#
_entry.id   6ce56e02e7f09c8e99b21e12e7e4863f
#
_cell.length_a   1.000
_cell.length_b   1.000
_cell.length_c   1.000
_cell.angle_alpha   90.00
_cell.angle_beta   90.00
_cell.angle_gamma   90.00
#
_symmetry.space_group_name_H-M   'P 1'
#
loop_
_entity.id
_entity.type
_entity.pdbx_description
1 polymer ?
#
loop_
_entity_poly.entity_id
_entity_poly.type
_entity_poly.pdbx_seq_one_letter_code
_entity_poly.pdbx_strand_id
1 'polypeptide(L)'
;MIEDANRIPAGSALHADLCIVGAGAAGIALALALQDSGLDVILLESGADRPDGAVQALYEGSVADARLHPPPDHYRVRRFGGSTTLWGGRCLPMDAIDFERRDYIAHSGWPIGLDDLLPYYPRANQLCEAGDFAYTVQTAFTRPVRPMIGGFDSDAFSTDTLERFSCPTDFGARYRRRLERGPVRVLLNANLTRLSGRSMAQSGASSQGEPIDSAQVRTLAGNHFTVQARGYVLAAGGLEVARLLLASPGASGRGLGNARDVVGRYYMSHIAGTLGAADLSRAGSVWHGYEISDEGIYCRRRLALRPQAQRALQAGNFIARLHHPRIPDPGHGSGILSALYLARPIVPYEYAKRLYGEAPGRGAMLAHLRNVVLDAPGTAAFLWNWLRRRTLAERKFPSIIMRPKNLRFSLDFHAEQEPNPSSRVKLGRAVDALGMPRIEIDWRYTERDVTTVQSALAALAQ
;
A
#
# COMPACT_ATOMS: atom_id res chain seq x y z
N MET A 1 -20.54 -7.33 16.78
CA MET A 1 -21.38 -6.12 17.04
C MET A 1 -20.58 -4.87 16.67
N ILE A 2 -21.19 -3.88 15.99
CA ILE A 2 -20.51 -2.60 15.67
C ILE A 2 -21.22 -1.47 16.40
N GLU A 3 -20.47 -0.68 17.18
CA GLU A 3 -20.96 0.36 18.07
C GLU A 3 -20.22 1.68 17.82
N ASP A 4 -20.85 2.79 18.19
CA ASP A 4 -20.20 4.11 18.19
C ASP A 4 -19.59 4.39 19.57
N ALA A 5 -18.29 4.65 19.62
CA ALA A 5 -17.54 4.96 20.85
C ALA A 5 -18.07 6.22 21.58
N ASN A 6 -18.76 7.11 20.89
CA ASN A 6 -19.42 8.25 21.52
C ASN A 6 -20.53 7.86 22.51
N ARG A 7 -21.06 6.61 22.42
CA ARG A 7 -22.10 6.08 23.30
C ARG A 7 -21.55 5.35 24.54
N ILE A 8 -20.25 5.10 24.59
CA ILE A 8 -19.60 4.48 25.74
C ILE A 8 -19.59 5.51 26.89
N PRO A 9 -20.01 5.16 28.11
CA PRO A 9 -19.98 6.10 29.22
C PRO A 9 -18.59 6.65 29.50
N ALA A 10 -18.45 7.97 29.66
CA ALA A 10 -17.17 8.62 29.91
C ALA A 10 -16.53 8.08 31.20
N GLY A 11 -15.21 7.87 31.15
CA GLY A 11 -14.43 7.34 32.26
C GLY A 11 -14.58 5.85 32.52
N SER A 12 -15.38 5.10 31.72
CA SER A 12 -15.53 3.66 31.91
C SER A 12 -14.28 2.90 31.50
N ALA A 13 -14.15 1.67 32.02
CA ALA A 13 -13.14 0.69 31.62
C ALA A 13 -13.83 -0.49 30.93
N LEU A 14 -13.44 -0.78 29.71
CA LEU A 14 -13.85 -1.98 28.99
C LEU A 14 -12.78 -3.05 29.18
N HIS A 15 -13.22 -4.31 29.26
CA HIS A 15 -12.32 -5.45 29.42
C HIS A 15 -12.42 -6.36 28.21
N ALA A 16 -11.29 -6.98 27.83
CA ALA A 16 -11.22 -7.97 26.75
C ALA A 16 -10.02 -8.91 26.92
N ASP A 17 -10.01 -10.03 26.24
CA ASP A 17 -8.79 -10.85 26.09
C ASP A 17 -7.82 -10.20 25.12
N LEU A 18 -8.34 -9.60 24.03
CA LEU A 18 -7.53 -8.97 23.00
C LEU A 18 -8.13 -7.65 22.54
N CYS A 19 -7.29 -6.62 22.48
CA CYS A 19 -7.62 -5.33 21.89
C CYS A 19 -6.86 -5.17 20.55
N ILE A 20 -7.57 -5.10 19.44
CA ILE A 20 -7.02 -4.82 18.12
C ILE A 20 -7.23 -3.33 17.81
N VAL A 21 -6.19 -2.64 17.37
CA VAL A 21 -6.20 -1.19 17.12
C VAL A 21 -6.05 -0.93 15.63
N GLY A 22 -7.09 -0.43 15.00
CA GLY A 22 -7.20 -0.12 13.58
C GLY A 22 -7.98 -1.18 12.80
N ALA A 23 -9.07 -0.78 12.18
CA ALA A 23 -9.92 -1.62 11.33
C ALA A 23 -9.60 -1.43 9.83
N GLY A 24 -8.31 -1.45 9.48
CA GLY A 24 -7.81 -1.64 8.13
C GLY A 24 -7.79 -3.12 7.75
N ALA A 25 -7.14 -3.47 6.62
CA ALA A 25 -7.04 -4.85 6.15
C ALA A 25 -6.53 -5.82 7.22
N ALA A 26 -5.46 -5.48 7.91
CA ALA A 26 -4.84 -6.32 8.92
C ALA A 26 -5.75 -6.55 10.14
N GLY A 27 -6.32 -5.47 10.69
CA GLY A 27 -7.19 -5.57 11.87
C GLY A 27 -8.49 -6.31 11.57
N ILE A 28 -9.13 -6.05 10.42
CA ILE A 28 -10.33 -6.77 9.99
C ILE A 28 -10.00 -8.26 9.74
N ALA A 29 -8.89 -8.56 9.04
CA ALA A 29 -8.49 -9.95 8.79
C ALA A 29 -8.27 -10.73 10.09
N LEU A 30 -7.59 -10.12 11.07
CA LEU A 30 -7.37 -10.71 12.39
C LEU A 30 -8.70 -10.89 13.15
N ALA A 31 -9.54 -9.86 13.19
CA ALA A 31 -10.85 -9.93 13.84
C ALA A 31 -11.72 -11.05 13.25
N LEU A 32 -11.70 -11.24 11.92
CA LEU A 32 -12.39 -12.33 11.25
C LEU A 32 -11.80 -13.70 11.56
N ALA A 33 -10.49 -13.80 11.74
CA ALA A 33 -9.82 -15.06 12.10
C ALA A 33 -10.13 -15.49 13.54
N LEU A 34 -10.40 -14.53 14.41
CA LEU A 34 -10.67 -14.76 15.83
C LEU A 34 -12.15 -14.96 16.18
N GLN A 35 -13.06 -14.90 15.20
CA GLN A 35 -14.52 -15.02 15.47
C GLN A 35 -14.91 -16.33 16.19
N ASP A 36 -14.22 -17.40 15.90
CA ASP A 36 -14.51 -18.73 16.45
C ASP A 36 -13.50 -19.15 17.54
N SER A 37 -12.68 -18.22 18.06
CA SER A 37 -11.62 -18.52 19.03
C SER A 37 -12.11 -18.64 20.48
N GLY A 38 -13.32 -18.18 20.78
CA GLY A 38 -13.83 -18.07 22.16
C GLY A 38 -13.23 -16.90 22.94
N LEU A 39 -12.33 -16.10 22.36
CA LEU A 39 -11.77 -14.91 23.00
C LEU A 39 -12.76 -13.73 22.96
N ASP A 40 -12.77 -12.95 24.03
CA ASP A 40 -13.41 -11.63 24.02
C ASP A 40 -12.48 -10.62 23.32
N VAL A 41 -12.90 -10.14 22.14
CA VAL A 41 -12.09 -9.28 21.26
C VAL A 41 -12.76 -7.94 21.03
N ILE A 42 -12.02 -6.86 21.31
CA ILE A 42 -12.40 -5.48 20.97
C ILE A 42 -11.54 -5.01 19.79
N LEU A 43 -12.18 -4.54 18.71
CA LEU A 43 -11.54 -3.86 17.58
C LEU A 43 -11.86 -2.38 17.63
N LEU A 44 -10.82 -1.54 17.79
CA LEU A 44 -10.93 -0.08 17.80
C LEU A 44 -10.67 0.48 16.39
N GLU A 45 -11.56 1.36 15.93
CA GLU A 45 -11.37 2.13 14.70
C GLU A 45 -11.62 3.61 14.96
N SER A 46 -10.66 4.43 14.54
CA SER A 46 -10.72 5.87 14.78
C SER A 46 -11.76 6.60 13.93
N GLY A 47 -12.08 6.09 12.75
CA GLY A 47 -13.10 6.63 11.87
C GLY A 47 -14.43 5.90 11.94
N ALA A 48 -15.38 6.37 11.14
CA ALA A 48 -16.66 5.74 10.89
C ALA A 48 -16.72 5.15 9.47
N ASP A 49 -17.92 4.77 9.00
CA ASP A 49 -18.14 4.21 7.67
C ASP A 49 -17.93 5.21 6.54
N ARG A 50 -18.21 6.47 6.82
CA ARG A 50 -18.10 7.57 5.84
C ARG A 50 -16.82 8.38 6.07
N PRO A 51 -16.22 8.93 5.02
CA PRO A 51 -15.14 9.89 5.17
C PRO A 51 -15.58 11.07 6.03
N ASP A 52 -14.71 11.48 6.95
CA ASP A 52 -14.91 12.65 7.82
C ASP A 52 -13.63 13.49 7.80
N GLY A 53 -13.75 14.77 7.46
CA GLY A 53 -12.62 15.69 7.36
C GLY A 53 -11.90 15.93 8.67
N ALA A 54 -12.63 16.01 9.80
CA ALA A 54 -12.03 16.20 11.11
C ALA A 54 -11.24 14.95 11.56
N VAL A 55 -11.77 13.77 11.27
CA VAL A 55 -11.08 12.49 11.51
C VAL A 55 -9.86 12.36 10.61
N GLN A 56 -9.97 12.72 9.32
CA GLN A 56 -8.85 12.68 8.38
C GLN A 56 -7.73 13.64 8.77
N ALA A 57 -8.06 14.84 9.31
CA ALA A 57 -7.10 15.83 9.79
C ALA A 57 -6.22 15.34 10.95
N LEU A 58 -6.59 14.26 11.65
CA LEU A 58 -5.73 13.59 12.62
C LEU A 58 -4.49 12.93 11.97
N TYR A 59 -4.49 12.74 10.65
CA TYR A 59 -3.34 12.24 9.88
C TYR A 59 -2.39 13.34 9.42
N GLU A 60 -2.74 14.62 9.55
CA GLU A 60 -1.86 15.72 9.17
C GLU A 60 -0.53 15.64 9.91
N GLY A 61 0.51 16.03 9.22
CA GLY A 61 1.88 16.05 9.72
C GLY A 61 2.78 16.80 8.77
N SER A 62 4.07 16.86 9.06
CA SER A 62 5.07 17.48 8.22
C SER A 62 5.96 16.43 7.53
N VAL A 63 6.58 16.84 6.44
CA VAL A 63 7.61 16.08 5.73
C VAL A 63 8.86 16.95 5.61
N ALA A 64 10.02 16.33 5.78
CA ALA A 64 11.30 17.07 5.71
C ALA A 64 11.58 17.61 4.31
N ASP A 65 11.21 16.87 3.26
CA ASP A 65 11.31 17.30 1.86
C ASP A 65 10.04 16.93 1.09
N ALA A 66 9.23 17.94 0.78
CA ALA A 66 7.97 17.78 0.05
C ALA A 66 8.14 17.34 -1.42
N ARG A 67 9.37 17.42 -1.98
CA ARG A 67 9.66 16.92 -3.33
C ARG A 67 9.79 15.40 -3.34
N LEU A 68 10.19 14.81 -2.22
CA LEU A 68 10.48 13.39 -2.07
C LEU A 68 9.30 12.60 -1.48
N HIS A 69 8.50 13.23 -0.64
CA HIS A 69 7.42 12.55 0.07
C HIS A 69 6.16 13.41 0.13
N PRO A 70 4.97 12.87 -0.19
CA PRO A 70 3.71 13.61 -0.08
C PRO A 70 3.32 13.82 1.40
N PRO A 71 2.45 14.79 1.69
CA PRO A 71 1.86 14.96 3.03
C PRO A 71 1.22 13.66 3.52
N PRO A 72 1.37 13.30 4.82
CA PRO A 72 0.97 12.00 5.34
C PRO A 72 -0.56 11.74 5.34
N ASP A 73 -1.39 12.77 5.24
CA ASP A 73 -2.85 12.69 5.15
C ASP A 73 -3.37 12.44 3.72
N HIS A 74 -2.52 12.54 2.67
CA HIS A 74 -2.95 12.44 1.27
C HIS A 74 -3.09 11.03 0.73
N TYR A 75 -2.36 10.05 1.28
CA TYR A 75 -2.29 8.67 0.76
C TYR A 75 -2.78 7.61 1.76
N ARG A 76 -3.33 8.05 2.88
CA ARG A 76 -3.92 7.22 3.92
C ARG A 76 -5.35 7.65 4.19
N VAL A 77 -6.20 6.72 4.62
CA VAL A 77 -7.58 7.03 4.99
C VAL A 77 -7.86 6.53 6.39
N ARG A 78 -8.46 7.42 7.21
CA ARG A 78 -8.83 7.16 8.59
C ARG A 78 -10.34 6.90 8.68
N ARG A 79 -10.72 5.66 8.38
CA ARG A 79 -12.11 5.18 8.42
C ARG A 79 -12.16 3.66 8.48
N PHE A 80 -13.34 3.12 8.76
CA PHE A 80 -13.58 1.68 8.73
C PHE A 80 -13.27 1.10 7.35
N GLY A 81 -12.39 0.10 7.30
CA GLY A 81 -11.76 -0.44 6.09
C GLY A 81 -10.39 0.15 5.79
N GLY A 82 -10.02 1.28 6.42
CA GLY A 82 -8.72 1.92 6.25
C GLY A 82 -8.39 2.23 4.80
N SER A 83 -7.11 2.15 4.43
CA SER A 83 -6.64 2.47 3.07
C SER A 83 -7.08 1.47 1.99
N THR A 84 -7.75 0.35 2.34
CA THR A 84 -8.41 -0.50 1.33
C THR A 84 -9.57 0.20 0.62
N THR A 85 -10.06 1.30 1.17
CA THR A 85 -11.07 2.15 0.53
C THR A 85 -10.52 2.99 -0.63
N LEU A 86 -9.18 3.11 -0.75
CA LEU A 86 -8.49 3.88 -1.81
C LEU A 86 -7.64 3.02 -2.75
N TRP A 87 -7.27 1.81 -2.36
CA TRP A 87 -6.31 1.03 -3.11
C TRP A 87 -6.81 0.57 -4.48
N GLY A 88 -5.87 0.29 -5.40
CA GLY A 88 -6.18 -0.27 -6.73
C GLY A 88 -6.37 -1.80 -6.72
N GLY A 89 -6.31 -2.45 -5.57
CA GLY A 89 -6.49 -3.90 -5.43
C GLY A 89 -5.31 -4.75 -5.91
N ARG A 90 -4.12 -4.18 -6.10
CA ARG A 90 -2.95 -4.97 -6.51
C ARG A 90 -2.44 -5.82 -5.35
N CYS A 91 -2.38 -7.13 -5.57
CA CYS A 91 -1.91 -8.14 -4.63
C CYS A 91 -0.66 -8.82 -5.17
N LEU A 92 0.31 -9.03 -4.28
CA LEU A 92 1.59 -9.63 -4.59
C LEU A 92 2.19 -10.23 -3.32
N PRO A 93 2.71 -11.46 -3.33
CA PRO A 93 3.50 -11.99 -2.23
C PRO A 93 4.90 -11.36 -2.23
N MET A 94 5.60 -11.46 -1.12
CA MET A 94 7.04 -11.22 -1.05
C MET A 94 7.78 -12.37 -1.72
N ASP A 95 8.94 -12.07 -2.33
CA ASP A 95 9.82 -13.07 -2.89
C ASP A 95 10.70 -13.70 -1.79
N ALA A 96 11.18 -14.93 -1.97
CA ALA A 96 12.02 -15.61 -0.96
C ALA A 96 13.28 -14.78 -0.59
N ILE A 97 13.89 -14.13 -1.59
CA ILE A 97 15.08 -13.29 -1.40
C ILE A 97 14.83 -12.08 -0.49
N ASP A 98 13.57 -11.60 -0.38
CA ASP A 98 13.24 -10.45 0.48
C ASP A 98 13.42 -10.79 1.96
N PHE A 99 13.35 -12.09 2.34
CA PHE A 99 13.57 -12.56 3.72
C PHE A 99 15.04 -12.86 4.02
N GLU A 100 15.87 -13.04 2.98
CA GLU A 100 17.25 -13.44 3.15
C GLU A 100 18.12 -12.31 3.72
N ARG A 101 19.10 -12.67 4.54
CA ARG A 101 20.21 -11.79 4.85
C ARG A 101 21.11 -11.71 3.62
N ARG A 102 21.21 -10.52 3.05
CA ARG A 102 22.03 -10.21 1.89
C ARG A 102 23.22 -9.39 2.33
N ASP A 103 24.43 -9.93 2.25
CA ASP A 103 25.65 -9.27 2.77
C ASP A 103 25.94 -7.93 2.11
N TYR A 104 25.40 -7.71 0.91
CA TYR A 104 25.49 -6.45 0.18
C TYR A 104 24.39 -5.43 0.52
N ILE A 105 23.39 -5.77 1.32
CA ILE A 105 22.36 -4.87 1.83
C ILE A 105 22.43 -4.84 3.36
N ALA A 106 22.85 -3.72 3.91
CA ALA A 106 22.92 -3.54 5.34
C ALA A 106 21.53 -3.68 6.00
N HIS A 107 21.47 -4.31 7.16
CA HIS A 107 20.25 -4.54 7.93
C HIS A 107 19.17 -5.37 7.21
N SER A 108 19.52 -6.10 6.14
CA SER A 108 18.62 -7.04 5.49
C SER A 108 18.43 -8.30 6.33
N GLY A 109 17.41 -9.07 5.95
CA GLY A 109 17.06 -10.34 6.61
C GLY A 109 15.93 -10.18 7.63
N TRP A 110 15.00 -11.13 7.58
CA TRP A 110 13.90 -11.24 8.52
C TRP A 110 14.13 -12.44 9.46
N PRO A 111 13.58 -12.46 10.67
CA PRO A 111 13.65 -13.61 11.56
C PRO A 111 12.77 -14.79 11.13
N ILE A 112 12.04 -14.64 10.02
CA ILE A 112 11.17 -15.63 9.38
C ILE A 112 11.52 -15.74 7.91
N GLY A 113 11.16 -16.86 7.27
CA GLY A 113 11.29 -17.08 5.83
C GLY A 113 9.95 -17.04 5.09
N LEU A 114 10.01 -17.21 3.78
CA LEU A 114 8.81 -17.32 2.95
C LEU A 114 7.92 -18.50 3.38
N ASP A 115 8.52 -19.63 3.74
CA ASP A 115 7.81 -20.85 4.12
C ASP A 115 6.94 -20.66 5.36
N ASP A 116 7.31 -19.75 6.27
CA ASP A 116 6.50 -19.38 7.44
C ASP A 116 5.21 -18.66 7.03
N LEU A 117 5.18 -17.98 5.89
CA LEU A 117 4.03 -17.22 5.38
C LEU A 117 3.19 -17.97 4.35
N LEU A 118 3.77 -18.95 3.64
CA LEU A 118 3.07 -19.70 2.59
C LEU A 118 1.72 -20.28 3.04
N PRO A 119 1.58 -20.86 4.26
CA PRO A 119 0.30 -21.40 4.71
C PRO A 119 -0.83 -20.35 4.82
N TYR A 120 -0.48 -19.08 4.98
CA TYR A 120 -1.44 -17.97 5.19
C TYR A 120 -1.80 -17.22 3.93
N TYR A 121 -0.96 -17.24 2.89
CA TYR A 121 -1.20 -16.50 1.64
C TYR A 121 -2.50 -16.89 0.92
N PRO A 122 -2.91 -18.18 0.82
CA PRO A 122 -4.19 -18.54 0.21
C PRO A 122 -5.37 -17.87 0.92
N ARG A 123 -5.34 -17.83 2.25
CA ARG A 123 -6.37 -17.15 3.04
C ARG A 123 -6.36 -15.63 2.83
N ALA A 124 -5.18 -15.03 2.77
CA ALA A 124 -5.02 -13.60 2.47
C ALA A 124 -5.57 -13.26 1.08
N ASN A 125 -5.30 -14.09 0.06
CA ASN A 125 -5.86 -13.95 -1.28
C ASN A 125 -7.38 -14.01 -1.31
N GLN A 126 -7.99 -14.95 -0.57
CA GLN A 126 -9.44 -15.04 -0.42
C GLN A 126 -10.03 -13.77 0.20
N LEU A 127 -9.42 -13.27 1.28
CA LEU A 127 -9.85 -12.02 1.91
C LEU A 127 -9.72 -10.81 0.99
N CYS A 128 -8.69 -10.77 0.16
CA CYS A 128 -8.49 -9.75 -0.86
C CYS A 128 -9.37 -9.97 -2.10
N GLU A 129 -10.11 -11.08 -2.21
CA GLU A 129 -10.83 -11.47 -3.43
C GLU A 129 -9.91 -11.50 -4.67
N ALA A 130 -8.65 -11.91 -4.47
CA ALA A 130 -7.61 -12.00 -5.51
C ALA A 130 -7.48 -13.42 -6.11
N GLY A 131 -8.41 -14.34 -5.80
CA GLY A 131 -8.43 -15.72 -6.27
C GLY A 131 -7.40 -16.60 -5.57
N ASP A 132 -7.00 -17.69 -6.22
CA ASP A 132 -6.03 -18.66 -5.69
C ASP A 132 -4.62 -18.06 -5.59
N PHE A 133 -3.76 -18.70 -4.80
CA PHE A 133 -2.36 -18.29 -4.69
C PHE A 133 -1.55 -18.75 -5.91
N ALA A 134 -1.78 -18.10 -7.05
CA ALA A 134 -1.21 -18.42 -8.35
C ALA A 134 -0.56 -17.17 -8.98
N TYR A 135 0.72 -16.96 -8.68
CA TYR A 135 1.46 -15.75 -9.04
C TYR A 135 2.48 -15.95 -10.17
N THR A 136 2.37 -17.05 -10.89
CA THR A 136 3.15 -17.29 -12.12
C THR A 136 2.22 -17.61 -13.28
N VAL A 137 2.72 -17.41 -14.50
CA VAL A 137 1.99 -17.76 -15.73
C VAL A 137 1.57 -19.24 -15.71
N GLN A 138 2.48 -20.11 -15.28
CA GLN A 138 2.28 -21.56 -15.24
C GLN A 138 1.21 -22.01 -14.26
N THR A 139 1.05 -21.27 -13.16
CA THR A 139 0.07 -21.62 -12.11
C THR A 139 -1.30 -20.94 -12.30
N ALA A 140 -1.35 -19.81 -12.99
CA ALA A 140 -2.58 -19.02 -13.15
C ALA A 140 -3.37 -19.36 -14.43
N PHE A 141 -2.74 -20.05 -15.41
CA PHE A 141 -3.34 -20.35 -16.69
C PHE A 141 -3.08 -21.80 -17.09
N THR A 142 -4.13 -22.57 -17.39
CA THR A 142 -4.05 -23.92 -17.96
C THR A 142 -3.80 -23.90 -19.47
N ARG A 143 -4.17 -22.79 -20.13
CA ARG A 143 -3.98 -22.57 -21.56
C ARG A 143 -2.60 -22.00 -21.85
N PRO A 144 -2.03 -22.27 -23.03
CA PRO A 144 -0.81 -21.59 -23.49
C PRO A 144 -1.00 -20.06 -23.50
N VAL A 145 -0.08 -19.35 -22.90
CA VAL A 145 -0.10 -17.88 -22.84
C VAL A 145 1.00 -17.32 -23.74
N ARG A 146 0.67 -16.29 -24.50
CA ARG A 146 1.63 -15.63 -25.40
C ARG A 146 2.79 -15.03 -24.60
N PRO A 147 4.02 -15.02 -25.12
CA PRO A 147 5.12 -14.27 -24.50
C PRO A 147 4.75 -12.81 -24.27
N MET A 148 5.22 -12.22 -23.17
CA MET A 148 5.01 -10.80 -22.90
C MET A 148 5.69 -9.93 -23.97
N ILE A 149 6.91 -10.31 -24.37
CA ILE A 149 7.67 -9.68 -25.43
C ILE A 149 8.21 -10.82 -26.30
N GLY A 150 7.83 -10.84 -27.57
CA GLY A 150 8.28 -11.86 -28.52
C GLY A 150 9.78 -11.73 -28.77
N GLY A 151 10.51 -12.83 -28.59
CA GLY A 151 11.97 -12.87 -28.73
C GLY A 151 12.74 -12.31 -27.55
N PHE A 152 12.07 -11.93 -26.45
CA PHE A 152 12.76 -11.54 -25.21
C PHE A 152 13.24 -12.80 -24.48
N ASP A 153 14.55 -12.90 -24.34
CA ASP A 153 15.24 -13.90 -23.54
C ASP A 153 16.24 -13.20 -22.65
N SER A 154 16.25 -13.50 -21.36
CA SER A 154 17.09 -12.82 -20.40
C SER A 154 17.37 -13.67 -19.17
N ASP A 155 18.64 -13.85 -18.87
CA ASP A 155 19.08 -14.45 -17.61
C ASP A 155 18.79 -13.57 -16.39
N ALA A 156 18.73 -12.25 -16.61
CA ALA A 156 18.52 -11.28 -15.54
C ALA A 156 17.05 -11.07 -15.20
N PHE A 157 16.14 -11.13 -16.18
CA PHE A 157 14.74 -10.82 -15.97
C PHE A 157 13.81 -11.98 -16.29
N SER A 158 12.73 -12.09 -15.52
CA SER A 158 11.58 -12.94 -15.80
C SER A 158 10.39 -12.10 -16.22
N THR A 159 9.58 -12.63 -17.16
CA THR A 159 8.27 -12.09 -17.55
C THR A 159 7.12 -12.98 -17.08
N ASP A 160 7.40 -14.01 -16.29
CA ASP A 160 6.45 -15.05 -15.91
C ASP A 160 5.73 -14.78 -14.58
N THR A 161 6.22 -13.80 -13.82
CA THR A 161 5.59 -13.40 -12.57
C THR A 161 4.41 -12.48 -12.80
N LEU A 162 3.37 -12.63 -11.96
CA LEU A 162 2.09 -11.95 -12.09
C LEU A 162 1.82 -11.05 -10.89
N GLU A 163 1.20 -9.92 -11.17
CA GLU A 163 0.40 -9.17 -10.19
C GLU A 163 -1.04 -9.64 -10.32
N ARG A 164 -1.73 -9.90 -9.23
CA ARG A 164 -3.17 -10.22 -9.21
C ARG A 164 -3.95 -9.04 -8.68
N PHE A 165 -5.20 -8.91 -9.09
CA PHE A 165 -6.00 -7.75 -8.74
C PHE A 165 -7.30 -8.18 -8.05
N SER A 166 -7.49 -7.66 -6.85
CA SER A 166 -8.73 -7.63 -6.10
C SER A 166 -9.85 -6.94 -6.90
N CYS A 167 -11.07 -6.90 -6.39
CA CYS A 167 -12.26 -6.29 -7.04
C CYS A 167 -12.22 -4.76 -7.32
N PRO A 168 -11.54 -3.79 -6.70
CA PRO A 168 -10.76 -3.70 -5.47
C PRO A 168 -11.65 -3.75 -4.22
N THR A 169 -11.32 -4.63 -3.33
CA THR A 169 -12.15 -4.93 -2.16
C THR A 169 -11.99 -3.86 -1.08
N ASP A 170 -13.06 -3.11 -0.79
CA ASP A 170 -13.17 -2.32 0.43
C ASP A 170 -13.48 -3.27 1.61
N PHE A 171 -12.49 -3.49 2.48
CA PHE A 171 -12.62 -4.42 3.60
C PHE A 171 -13.73 -4.01 4.58
N GLY A 172 -13.89 -2.72 4.81
CA GLY A 172 -14.98 -2.21 5.65
C GLY A 172 -16.34 -2.59 5.10
N ALA A 173 -16.61 -2.27 3.85
CA ALA A 173 -17.88 -2.57 3.20
C ALA A 173 -18.10 -4.09 3.04
N ARG A 174 -17.04 -4.82 2.63
CA ARG A 174 -17.11 -6.25 2.30
C ARG A 174 -17.37 -7.12 3.53
N TYR A 175 -16.73 -6.81 4.65
CA TYR A 175 -16.78 -7.64 5.85
C TYR A 175 -17.66 -7.10 6.96
N ARG A 176 -18.30 -5.94 6.76
CA ARG A 176 -19.18 -5.29 7.75
C ARG A 176 -20.20 -6.24 8.33
N ARG A 177 -21.03 -6.85 7.49
CA ARG A 177 -22.12 -7.74 7.93
C ARG A 177 -21.62 -8.93 8.74
N ARG A 178 -20.44 -9.45 8.39
CA ARG A 178 -19.83 -10.57 9.10
C ARG A 178 -19.36 -10.15 10.49
N LEU A 179 -18.76 -8.95 10.63
CA LEU A 179 -18.38 -8.39 11.92
C LEU A 179 -19.58 -7.99 12.78
N GLU A 180 -20.67 -7.48 12.18
CA GLU A 180 -21.91 -7.15 12.90
C GLU A 180 -22.55 -8.37 13.57
N ARG A 181 -22.50 -9.52 12.89
CA ARG A 181 -23.10 -10.78 13.35
C ARG A 181 -22.17 -11.61 14.24
N GLY A 182 -20.88 -11.33 14.20
CA GLY A 182 -19.87 -12.07 14.94
C GLY A 182 -19.70 -11.59 16.38
N PRO A 183 -18.94 -12.33 17.19
CA PRO A 183 -18.71 -12.01 18.62
C PRO A 183 -17.77 -10.81 18.82
N VAL A 184 -16.92 -10.47 17.86
CA VAL A 184 -15.98 -9.36 17.96
C VAL A 184 -16.74 -8.04 18.12
N ARG A 185 -16.40 -7.30 19.17
CA ARG A 185 -16.95 -5.97 19.45
C ARG A 185 -16.14 -4.91 18.72
N VAL A 186 -16.73 -4.22 17.75
CA VAL A 186 -16.08 -3.17 16.94
C VAL A 186 -16.54 -1.81 17.44
N LEU A 187 -15.62 -0.93 17.83
CA LEU A 187 -15.89 0.43 18.26
C LEU A 187 -15.40 1.41 17.19
N LEU A 188 -16.33 2.12 16.55
CA LEU A 188 -16.06 3.20 15.60
C LEU A 188 -15.89 4.53 16.35
N ASN A 189 -15.24 5.52 15.74
CA ASN A 189 -14.90 6.82 16.36
C ASN A 189 -13.99 6.68 17.60
N ALA A 190 -13.35 5.54 17.76
CA ALA A 190 -12.51 5.17 18.90
C ALA A 190 -11.03 5.44 18.60
N ASN A 191 -10.54 6.61 18.95
CA ASN A 191 -9.14 6.97 18.73
C ASN A 191 -8.29 6.52 19.91
N LEU A 192 -7.41 5.55 19.70
CA LEU A 192 -6.39 5.22 20.68
C LEU A 192 -5.35 6.34 20.73
N THR A 193 -5.24 6.99 21.89
CA THR A 193 -4.34 8.14 22.09
C THR A 193 -3.10 7.80 22.91
N ARG A 194 -3.15 6.75 23.70
CA ARG A 194 -2.04 6.36 24.58
C ARG A 194 -2.15 4.90 25.01
N LEU A 195 -1.01 4.22 25.04
CA LEU A 195 -0.82 2.96 25.73
C LEU A 195 -0.12 3.24 27.06
N SER A 196 -0.57 2.60 28.13
CA SER A 196 0.04 2.72 29.46
C SER A 196 0.58 1.35 29.89
N GLY A 197 1.86 1.31 30.26
CA GLY A 197 2.51 0.11 30.79
C GLY A 197 2.42 0.04 32.30
N ARG A 198 2.56 -1.15 32.88
CA ARG A 198 2.78 -1.34 34.33
C ARG A 198 4.19 -0.89 34.70
N SER A 199 4.29 -0.19 35.82
CA SER A 199 5.60 0.04 36.43
C SER A 199 6.28 -1.28 36.74
N MET A 200 7.54 -1.44 36.30
CA MET A 200 8.36 -2.63 36.57
C MET A 200 8.43 -2.97 38.06
N ALA A 201 8.30 -1.97 38.96
CA ALA A 201 8.26 -2.14 40.42
C ALA A 201 7.03 -2.95 40.88
N GLN A 202 5.98 -3.03 40.11
CA GLN A 202 4.72 -3.73 40.46
C GLN A 202 4.57 -5.08 39.80
N SER A 203 5.39 -5.42 38.81
CA SER A 203 5.14 -6.61 37.97
C SER A 203 5.98 -7.84 38.36
N GLY A 204 7.04 -7.68 39.13
CA GLY A 204 7.95 -8.83 39.47
C GLY A 204 8.55 -9.54 38.23
N ALA A 205 8.34 -9.00 37.05
CA ALA A 205 8.70 -9.64 35.79
C ALA A 205 10.17 -9.38 35.43
N SER A 206 10.86 -10.45 35.09
CA SER A 206 12.18 -10.44 34.49
C SER A 206 12.18 -9.66 33.17
N SER A 207 13.26 -9.00 32.87
CA SER A 207 13.78 -8.20 31.77
C SER A 207 13.19 -8.29 30.35
N GLN A 208 12.05 -8.85 30.07
CA GLN A 208 11.49 -9.04 28.74
C GLN A 208 10.24 -8.17 28.49
N GLY A 209 10.46 -6.85 28.33
CA GLY A 209 9.44 -5.92 27.84
C GLY A 209 8.61 -5.21 28.91
N GLU A 210 7.98 -4.12 28.53
CA GLU A 210 7.06 -3.35 29.38
C GLU A 210 5.64 -3.90 29.16
N PRO A 211 5.00 -4.56 30.13
CA PRO A 211 3.64 -5.06 29.97
C PRO A 211 2.66 -3.87 29.84
N ILE A 212 1.73 -3.96 28.88
CA ILE A 212 0.70 -2.95 28.65
C ILE A 212 -0.51 -3.28 29.54
N ASP A 213 -0.97 -2.28 30.30
CA ASP A 213 -2.14 -2.40 31.16
C ASP A 213 -3.42 -1.90 30.52
N SER A 214 -3.31 -0.76 29.82
CA SER A 214 -4.49 -0.11 29.31
C SER A 214 -4.21 0.70 28.04
N ALA A 215 -5.24 0.79 27.24
CA ALA A 215 -5.34 1.62 26.04
C ALA A 215 -6.31 2.77 26.33
N GLN A 216 -5.82 4.03 26.28
CA GLN A 216 -6.65 5.21 26.47
C GLN A 216 -7.29 5.62 25.15
N VAL A 217 -8.60 5.64 25.12
CA VAL A 217 -9.40 5.96 23.93
C VAL A 217 -10.09 7.31 24.12
N ARG A 218 -10.05 8.13 23.06
CA ARG A 218 -10.78 9.41 23.00
C ARG A 218 -11.59 9.49 21.70
N THR A 219 -12.68 10.22 21.75
CA THR A 219 -13.46 10.58 20.57
C THR A 219 -13.33 12.08 20.29
N LEU A 220 -13.52 12.48 19.03
CA LEU A 220 -13.54 13.91 18.68
C LEU A 220 -14.72 14.67 19.30
N ALA A 221 -15.78 13.97 19.73
CA ALA A 221 -16.90 14.54 20.47
C ALA A 221 -16.59 14.79 21.97
N GLY A 222 -15.34 14.53 22.41
CA GLY A 222 -14.89 14.81 23.78
C GLY A 222 -15.07 13.65 24.75
N ASN A 223 -15.60 12.52 24.34
CA ASN A 223 -15.72 11.34 25.20
C ASN A 223 -14.37 10.64 25.39
N HIS A 224 -14.21 9.93 26.51
CA HIS A 224 -12.99 9.18 26.84
C HIS A 224 -13.31 7.95 27.68
N PHE A 225 -12.58 6.86 27.45
CA PHE A 225 -12.66 5.61 28.20
C PHE A 225 -11.34 4.83 28.08
N THR A 226 -11.21 3.74 28.78
CA THR A 226 -10.05 2.85 28.70
C THR A 226 -10.46 1.45 28.23
N VAL A 227 -9.55 0.77 27.55
CA VAL A 227 -9.66 -0.67 27.26
C VAL A 227 -8.51 -1.37 27.98
N GLN A 228 -8.85 -2.34 28.83
CA GLN A 228 -7.91 -3.21 29.51
C GLN A 228 -7.98 -4.59 28.84
N ALA A 229 -6.87 -5.07 28.33
CA ALA A 229 -6.81 -6.36 27.65
C ALA A 229 -5.56 -7.15 28.06
N ARG A 230 -5.63 -8.48 27.92
CA ARG A 230 -4.47 -9.36 28.12
C ARG A 230 -3.42 -9.21 27.03
N GLY A 231 -3.88 -8.82 25.81
CA GLY A 231 -3.02 -8.57 24.66
C GLY A 231 -3.50 -7.38 23.84
N TYR A 232 -2.55 -6.72 23.17
CA TYR A 232 -2.83 -5.59 22.28
C TYR A 232 -2.15 -5.83 20.93
N VAL A 233 -2.90 -5.65 19.84
CA VAL A 233 -2.39 -5.73 18.48
C VAL A 233 -2.55 -4.39 17.79
N LEU A 234 -1.43 -3.78 17.41
CA LEU A 234 -1.41 -2.50 16.70
C LEU A 234 -1.48 -2.73 15.20
N ALA A 235 -2.68 -2.60 14.63
CA ALA A 235 -2.99 -2.77 13.20
C ALA A 235 -3.31 -1.44 12.50
N ALA A 236 -2.85 -0.31 13.08
CA ALA A 236 -3.18 1.05 12.63
C ALA A 236 -2.33 1.57 11.44
N GLY A 237 -1.50 0.69 10.84
CA GLY A 237 -0.54 1.06 9.80
C GLY A 237 0.77 1.64 10.37
N GLY A 238 1.89 1.45 9.66
CA GLY A 238 3.23 1.68 10.19
C GLY A 238 3.47 3.08 10.75
N LEU A 239 2.95 4.12 10.10
CA LEU A 239 3.14 5.50 10.56
C LEU A 239 2.40 5.78 11.87
N GLU A 240 1.15 5.33 12.01
CA GLU A 240 0.38 5.55 13.24
C GLU A 240 0.85 4.64 14.38
N VAL A 241 1.31 3.43 14.07
CA VAL A 241 1.94 2.54 15.07
C VAL A 241 3.20 3.21 15.63
N ALA A 242 4.08 3.74 14.76
CA ALA A 242 5.27 4.47 15.22
C ALA A 242 4.88 5.72 16.04
N ARG A 243 3.90 6.51 15.57
CA ARG A 243 3.39 7.68 16.29
C ARG A 243 2.89 7.32 17.68
N LEU A 244 2.05 6.30 17.79
CA LEU A 244 1.46 5.85 19.05
C LEU A 244 2.52 5.39 20.04
N LEU A 245 3.48 4.56 19.58
CA LEU A 245 4.56 4.06 20.44
C LEU A 245 5.46 5.20 20.92
N LEU A 246 5.83 6.14 20.05
CA LEU A 246 6.63 7.30 20.41
C LEU A 246 5.88 8.26 21.38
N ALA A 247 4.57 8.43 21.22
CA ALA A 247 3.75 9.29 22.07
C ALA A 247 3.33 8.63 23.40
N SER A 248 3.42 7.30 23.49
CA SER A 248 3.10 6.58 24.73
C SER A 248 4.32 6.54 25.66
N PRO A 249 4.14 6.77 26.99
CA PRO A 249 5.26 6.76 27.90
C PRO A 249 5.86 5.35 28.02
N GLY A 250 7.18 5.29 27.96
CA GLY A 250 7.96 4.09 28.22
C GLY A 250 8.98 4.35 29.33
N ALA A 251 9.52 3.30 29.93
CA ALA A 251 10.51 3.40 31.02
C ALA A 251 11.77 4.19 30.64
N SER A 252 12.14 4.20 29.34
CA SER A 252 13.29 4.93 28.83
C SER A 252 13.05 6.44 28.65
N GLY A 253 11.82 6.92 28.78
CA GLY A 253 11.43 8.30 28.44
C GLY A 253 11.45 8.63 26.93
N ARG A 254 11.73 7.65 26.07
CA ARG A 254 11.84 7.81 24.60
C ARG A 254 10.64 7.24 23.83
N GLY A 255 9.58 6.87 24.53
CA GLY A 255 8.42 6.17 24.00
C GLY A 255 8.39 4.70 24.39
N LEU A 256 7.23 4.08 24.23
CA LEU A 256 7.00 2.70 24.60
C LEU A 256 7.79 1.74 23.69
N GLY A 257 8.52 0.78 24.30
CA GLY A 257 9.36 -0.18 23.56
C GLY A 257 10.57 0.44 22.85
N ASN A 258 10.87 1.73 23.11
CA ASN A 258 11.91 2.47 22.36
C ASN A 258 13.22 2.69 23.14
N ALA A 259 13.58 1.80 24.05
CA ALA A 259 14.80 1.89 24.82
C ALA A 259 16.07 2.00 23.96
N ARG A 260 16.07 1.37 22.77
CA ARG A 260 17.19 1.34 21.81
C ARG A 260 17.07 2.37 20.68
N ASP A 261 16.12 3.30 20.76
CA ASP A 261 15.85 4.33 19.73
C ASP A 261 15.60 3.73 18.31
N VAL A 262 14.85 2.62 18.21
CA VAL A 262 14.54 1.99 16.92
C VAL A 262 13.14 2.31 16.41
N VAL A 263 12.21 2.71 17.29
CA VAL A 263 10.83 3.05 16.88
C VAL A 263 10.87 4.27 15.96
N GLY A 264 10.22 4.13 14.82
CA GLY A 264 10.17 5.15 13.78
C GLY A 264 11.40 5.21 12.86
N ARG A 265 12.49 4.46 13.15
CA ARG A 265 13.63 4.33 12.21
C ARG A 265 13.29 3.36 11.08
N TYR A 266 14.15 3.34 10.06
CA TYR A 266 14.04 2.47 8.90
C TYR A 266 12.71 2.65 8.16
N TYR A 267 12.19 3.87 8.12
CA TYR A 267 11.01 4.16 7.33
C TYR A 267 11.34 4.01 5.84
N MET A 268 10.74 3.03 5.20
CA MET A 268 10.99 2.66 3.81
C MET A 268 9.77 2.96 2.94
N SER A 269 10.03 3.35 1.71
CA SER A 269 9.04 3.49 0.65
C SER A 269 9.61 2.93 -0.65
N HIS A 270 8.76 2.72 -1.67
CA HIS A 270 9.27 2.30 -2.97
C HIS A 270 10.13 3.40 -3.59
N ILE A 271 11.28 3.01 -4.13
CA ILE A 271 11.99 3.82 -5.13
C ILE A 271 11.27 3.57 -6.45
N ALA A 272 10.38 4.46 -6.82
CA ALA A 272 9.48 4.25 -7.94
C ALA A 272 9.47 5.44 -8.89
N GLY A 273 9.27 5.17 -10.16
CA GLY A 273 9.20 6.20 -11.18
C GLY A 273 8.80 5.67 -12.53
N THR A 274 8.75 6.59 -13.48
CA THR A 274 8.53 6.26 -14.89
C THR A 274 9.72 6.77 -15.66
N LEU A 275 10.43 5.88 -16.33
CA LEU A 275 11.61 6.19 -17.13
C LEU A 275 11.35 6.05 -18.62
N GLY A 276 11.96 6.91 -19.39
CA GLY A 276 12.26 6.84 -20.80
C GLY A 276 11.19 6.26 -21.72
N ALA A 277 11.65 5.70 -22.81
CA ALA A 277 10.85 4.95 -23.76
C ALA A 277 11.55 3.61 -24.03
N ALA A 278 10.87 2.49 -23.77
CA ALA A 278 11.26 1.20 -24.30
C ALA A 278 10.71 1.09 -25.72
N ASP A 279 11.58 1.08 -26.72
CA ASP A 279 11.22 0.89 -28.12
C ASP A 279 11.22 -0.60 -28.43
N LEU A 280 10.03 -1.17 -28.59
CA LEU A 280 9.80 -2.57 -28.90
C LEU A 280 9.32 -2.77 -30.36
N SER A 281 9.59 -1.83 -31.25
CA SER A 281 9.16 -1.88 -32.64
C SER A 281 9.74 -3.08 -33.40
N ARG A 282 10.87 -3.63 -32.95
CA ARG A 282 11.52 -4.84 -33.50
C ARG A 282 11.04 -6.14 -32.85
N ALA A 283 10.27 -6.09 -31.78
CA ALA A 283 9.74 -7.31 -31.17
C ALA A 283 8.65 -7.92 -32.06
N GLY A 284 8.66 -9.24 -32.21
CA GLY A 284 7.65 -9.95 -33.01
C GLY A 284 6.24 -9.80 -32.49
N SER A 285 6.09 -9.67 -31.18
CA SER A 285 4.81 -9.38 -30.52
C SER A 285 5.06 -8.76 -29.14
N VAL A 286 4.14 -7.88 -28.70
CA VAL A 286 4.19 -7.30 -27.36
C VAL A 286 2.81 -7.40 -26.72
N TRP A 287 2.76 -7.99 -25.53
CA TRP A 287 1.58 -8.02 -24.69
C TRP A 287 1.89 -7.32 -23.35
N HIS A 288 1.16 -6.27 -23.04
CA HIS A 288 1.39 -5.43 -21.84
C HIS A 288 0.11 -5.16 -21.07
N GLY A 289 -1.01 -5.71 -21.52
CA GLY A 289 -2.34 -5.53 -20.92
C GLY A 289 -2.59 -6.43 -19.72
N TYR A 290 -3.84 -6.39 -19.26
CA TYR A 290 -4.33 -7.35 -18.27
C TYR A 290 -4.72 -8.65 -18.98
N GLU A 291 -4.40 -9.75 -18.31
CA GLU A 291 -4.88 -11.09 -18.62
C GLU A 291 -5.96 -11.46 -17.58
N ILE A 292 -6.77 -12.43 -17.92
CA ILE A 292 -7.77 -12.96 -16.99
C ILE A 292 -7.38 -14.41 -16.73
N SER A 293 -7.09 -14.76 -15.46
CA SER A 293 -6.80 -16.13 -15.05
C SER A 293 -8.01 -17.03 -15.25
N ASP A 294 -7.80 -18.33 -15.14
CA ASP A 294 -8.88 -19.32 -15.31
C ASP A 294 -10.02 -19.12 -14.29
N GLU A 295 -9.72 -18.52 -13.14
CA GLU A 295 -10.69 -18.15 -12.09
C GLU A 295 -11.39 -16.79 -12.34
N GLY A 296 -11.11 -16.11 -13.44
CA GLY A 296 -11.70 -14.79 -13.75
C GLY A 296 -11.01 -13.61 -13.06
N ILE A 297 -9.79 -13.76 -12.56
CA ILE A 297 -9.03 -12.71 -11.88
C ILE A 297 -8.18 -11.93 -12.88
N TYR A 298 -8.21 -10.60 -12.81
CA TYR A 298 -7.29 -9.78 -13.58
C TYR A 298 -5.85 -9.99 -13.08
N CYS A 299 -4.96 -10.32 -14.01
CA CYS A 299 -3.53 -10.49 -13.80
C CYS A 299 -2.75 -9.56 -14.71
N ARG A 300 -1.56 -9.15 -14.30
CA ARG A 300 -0.65 -8.39 -15.15
C ARG A 300 0.76 -8.90 -14.99
N ARG A 301 1.44 -9.13 -16.11
CA ARG A 301 2.85 -9.48 -16.11
C ARG A 301 3.75 -8.29 -15.87
N ARG A 302 4.93 -8.58 -15.38
CA ARG A 302 5.98 -7.60 -15.09
C ARG A 302 7.32 -8.16 -15.53
N LEU A 303 8.27 -7.28 -15.77
CA LEU A 303 9.68 -7.58 -15.88
C LEU A 303 10.23 -7.61 -14.45
N ALA A 304 10.54 -8.78 -13.92
CA ALA A 304 11.02 -8.95 -12.55
C ALA A 304 12.49 -9.37 -12.57
N LEU A 305 13.35 -8.64 -11.84
CA LEU A 305 14.76 -8.98 -11.69
C LEU A 305 14.90 -10.30 -10.92
N ARG A 306 15.53 -11.29 -11.54
CA ARG A 306 15.69 -12.63 -10.95
C ARG A 306 16.60 -12.60 -9.72
N PRO A 307 16.38 -13.44 -8.71
CA PRO A 307 17.21 -13.49 -7.50
C PRO A 307 18.70 -13.66 -7.77
N GLN A 308 19.07 -14.48 -8.78
CA GLN A 308 20.47 -14.66 -9.16
C GLN A 308 21.09 -13.37 -9.71
N ALA A 309 20.33 -12.64 -10.53
CA ALA A 309 20.77 -11.35 -11.05
C ALA A 309 20.85 -10.28 -9.95
N GLN A 310 19.92 -10.27 -8.98
CA GLN A 310 20.01 -9.38 -7.81
C GLN A 310 21.32 -9.60 -7.06
N ARG A 311 21.71 -10.87 -6.81
CA ARG A 311 22.98 -11.20 -6.14
C ARG A 311 24.21 -10.81 -6.98
N ALA A 312 24.19 -11.11 -8.28
CA ALA A 312 25.30 -10.80 -9.18
C ALA A 312 25.53 -9.28 -9.32
N LEU A 313 24.45 -8.50 -9.37
CA LEU A 313 24.48 -7.04 -9.48
C LEU A 313 24.60 -6.35 -8.11
N GLN A 314 24.55 -7.11 -7.01
CA GLN A 314 24.44 -6.59 -5.65
C GLN A 314 23.32 -5.54 -5.51
N ALA A 315 22.19 -5.77 -6.16
CA ALA A 315 21.03 -4.89 -6.24
C ALA A 315 19.89 -5.38 -5.37
N GLY A 316 19.06 -4.46 -4.90
CA GLY A 316 17.76 -4.77 -4.28
C GLY A 316 16.76 -5.32 -5.30
N ASN A 317 15.59 -5.74 -4.82
CA ASN A 317 14.52 -6.23 -5.68
C ASN A 317 14.03 -5.11 -6.62
N PHE A 318 13.80 -5.47 -7.89
CA PHE A 318 13.39 -4.53 -8.92
C PHE A 318 12.37 -5.15 -9.86
N ILE A 319 11.33 -4.39 -10.15
CA ILE A 319 10.37 -4.73 -11.20
C ILE A 319 10.13 -3.55 -12.13
N ALA A 320 9.84 -3.86 -13.40
CA ALA A 320 9.36 -2.87 -14.36
C ALA A 320 8.10 -3.37 -15.08
N ARG A 321 7.30 -2.44 -15.59
CA ARG A 321 6.12 -2.71 -16.39
C ARG A 321 6.15 -1.86 -17.63
N LEU A 322 5.76 -2.44 -18.75
CA LEU A 322 5.44 -1.65 -19.94
C LEU A 322 4.18 -0.83 -19.66
N HIS A 323 4.26 0.47 -19.80
CA HIS A 323 3.16 1.38 -19.56
C HIS A 323 2.85 2.22 -20.81
N HIS A 324 1.70 2.93 -20.81
CA HIS A 324 1.40 3.88 -21.88
C HIS A 324 2.49 4.96 -21.99
N PRO A 325 2.62 5.63 -23.14
CA PRO A 325 3.54 6.76 -23.29
C PRO A 325 3.29 7.87 -22.26
N ARG A 326 4.25 8.79 -22.11
CA ARG A 326 4.09 9.93 -21.20
C ARG A 326 2.85 10.74 -21.57
N ILE A 327 1.91 10.88 -20.63
CA ILE A 327 0.62 11.55 -20.87
C ILE A 327 0.81 13.04 -21.23
N PRO A 328 1.73 13.80 -20.59
CA PRO A 328 1.95 15.21 -20.96
C PRO A 328 2.49 15.43 -22.38
N ASP A 329 3.05 14.41 -23.02
CA ASP A 329 3.56 14.49 -24.39
C ASP A 329 2.46 14.15 -25.40
N PRO A 330 1.89 15.14 -26.14
CA PRO A 330 0.84 14.89 -27.13
C PRO A 330 1.28 14.04 -28.32
N GLY A 331 2.59 13.79 -28.48
CA GLY A 331 3.14 12.94 -29.56
C GLY A 331 2.67 11.48 -29.49
N HIS A 332 2.07 11.04 -28.38
CA HIS A 332 1.45 9.72 -28.25
C HIS A 332 0.21 9.53 -29.17
N GLY A 333 -0.42 10.61 -29.66
CA GLY A 333 -1.54 10.54 -30.61
C GLY A 333 -2.84 9.91 -30.09
N SER A 334 -2.95 9.67 -28.78
CA SER A 334 -4.13 9.06 -28.13
C SER A 334 -5.12 10.12 -27.64
N GLY A 335 -6.37 10.02 -28.08
CA GLY A 335 -7.46 10.90 -27.63
C GLY A 335 -7.73 10.77 -26.14
N ILE A 336 -7.68 9.56 -25.59
CA ILE A 336 -7.93 9.28 -24.17
C ILE A 336 -6.85 9.87 -23.27
N LEU A 337 -5.57 9.61 -23.59
CA LEU A 337 -4.47 10.18 -22.81
C LEU A 337 -4.49 11.70 -22.86
N SER A 338 -4.85 12.27 -24.02
CA SER A 338 -5.05 13.70 -24.19
C SER A 338 -6.23 14.22 -23.38
N ALA A 339 -7.37 13.53 -23.38
CA ALA A 339 -8.52 13.89 -22.55
C ALA A 339 -8.19 13.85 -21.06
N LEU A 340 -7.44 12.85 -20.58
CA LEU A 340 -6.94 12.76 -19.21
C LEU A 340 -6.04 13.94 -18.86
N TYR A 341 -5.14 14.33 -19.77
CA TYR A 341 -4.28 15.49 -19.57
C TYR A 341 -5.07 16.79 -19.45
N LEU A 342 -6.07 16.97 -20.30
CA LEU A 342 -6.96 18.15 -20.27
C LEU A 342 -7.82 18.18 -18.99
N ALA A 343 -8.26 17.01 -18.53
CA ALA A 343 -9.06 16.87 -17.30
C ALA A 343 -8.23 16.87 -16.00
N ARG A 344 -6.91 17.04 -16.05
CA ARG A 344 -6.01 16.96 -14.89
C ARG A 344 -6.43 17.79 -13.66
N PRO A 345 -7.09 18.96 -13.77
CA PRO A 345 -7.49 19.74 -12.59
C PRO A 345 -8.54 19.05 -11.72
N ILE A 346 -9.30 18.10 -12.29
CA ILE A 346 -10.39 17.38 -11.61
C ILE A 346 -10.06 15.91 -11.35
N VAL A 347 -8.87 15.46 -11.73
CA VAL A 347 -8.42 14.08 -11.53
C VAL A 347 -7.89 13.91 -10.11
N PRO A 348 -8.32 12.87 -9.35
CA PRO A 348 -7.81 12.59 -8.00
C PRO A 348 -6.29 12.46 -7.96
N TYR A 349 -5.68 12.90 -6.85
CA TYR A 349 -4.23 12.95 -6.64
C TYR A 349 -3.48 11.66 -7.02
N GLU A 350 -4.02 10.50 -6.71
CA GLU A 350 -3.43 9.20 -7.04
C GLU A 350 -3.13 9.03 -8.54
N TYR A 351 -3.99 9.56 -9.38
CA TYR A 351 -3.84 9.53 -10.84
C TYR A 351 -3.12 10.77 -11.37
N ALA A 352 -3.21 11.88 -10.65
CA ALA A 352 -2.67 13.18 -11.06
C ALA A 352 -1.13 13.16 -11.17
N LYS A 353 -0.42 12.38 -10.36
CA LYS A 353 1.05 12.24 -10.41
C LYS A 353 1.60 11.96 -11.82
N ARG A 354 0.85 11.22 -12.64
CA ARG A 354 1.23 10.85 -14.01
C ARG A 354 0.84 11.89 -15.05
N LEU A 355 0.03 12.86 -14.65
CA LEU A 355 -0.47 13.94 -15.51
C LEU A 355 0.41 15.19 -15.42
N TYR A 356 1.25 15.27 -14.38
CA TYR A 356 2.20 16.35 -14.19
C TYR A 356 3.58 15.94 -14.71
N GLY A 357 4.21 16.83 -15.42
CA GLY A 357 5.54 16.71 -15.99
C GLY A 357 5.80 17.91 -16.88
N GLU A 358 7.03 18.13 -17.32
CA GLU A 358 7.33 19.16 -18.29
C GLU A 358 6.48 18.98 -19.55
N ALA A 359 5.53 19.88 -19.74
CA ALA A 359 4.75 19.92 -20.96
C ALA A 359 5.62 20.48 -22.09
N PRO A 360 5.72 19.81 -23.24
CA PRO A 360 6.42 20.39 -24.36
C PRO A 360 5.68 21.63 -24.87
N GLY A 361 6.30 22.79 -24.77
CA GLY A 361 6.01 24.02 -25.47
C GLY A 361 4.57 24.56 -25.47
N ARG A 362 4.43 25.80 -25.98
CA ARG A 362 3.16 26.54 -26.04
C ARG A 362 2.06 25.90 -26.92
N GLY A 363 2.39 24.95 -27.79
CA GLY A 363 1.44 24.26 -28.67
C GLY A 363 0.85 22.95 -28.10
N ALA A 364 1.30 22.48 -26.92
CA ALA A 364 0.91 21.16 -26.39
C ALA A 364 -0.60 21.04 -26.14
N MET A 365 -1.25 22.09 -25.63
CA MET A 365 -2.69 22.10 -25.39
C MET A 365 -3.49 21.88 -26.67
N LEU A 366 -3.13 22.59 -27.75
CA LEU A 366 -3.77 22.43 -29.07
C LEU A 366 -3.52 21.03 -29.64
N ALA A 367 -2.32 20.49 -29.46
CA ALA A 367 -2.00 19.14 -29.89
C ALA A 367 -2.80 18.08 -29.12
N HIS A 368 -3.02 18.25 -27.82
CA HIS A 368 -3.91 17.38 -27.05
C HIS A 368 -5.37 17.49 -27.52
N LEU A 369 -5.89 18.72 -27.78
CA LEU A 369 -7.23 18.91 -28.34
C LEU A 369 -7.37 18.24 -29.70
N ARG A 370 -6.37 18.40 -30.57
CA ARG A 370 -6.31 17.71 -31.87
C ARG A 370 -6.38 16.18 -31.72
N ASN A 371 -5.63 15.60 -30.78
CA ASN A 371 -5.67 14.16 -30.52
C ASN A 371 -7.06 13.69 -30.10
N VAL A 372 -7.76 14.45 -29.24
CA VAL A 372 -9.12 14.11 -28.80
C VAL A 372 -10.08 14.07 -30.00
N VAL A 373 -9.98 15.06 -30.89
CA VAL A 373 -10.84 15.12 -32.09
C VAL A 373 -10.54 14.01 -33.09
N LEU A 374 -9.26 13.79 -33.40
CA LEU A 374 -8.85 12.80 -34.41
C LEU A 374 -9.04 11.35 -33.94
N ASP A 375 -8.98 11.10 -32.64
CA ASP A 375 -9.19 9.75 -32.04
C ASP A 375 -10.55 9.65 -31.32
N ALA A 376 -11.55 10.43 -31.75
CA ALA A 376 -12.88 10.43 -31.14
C ALA A 376 -13.55 9.04 -31.13
N PRO A 377 -13.50 8.22 -32.21
CA PRO A 377 -14.06 6.87 -32.17
C PRO A 377 -13.34 5.95 -31.17
N GLY A 378 -12.00 6.01 -31.10
CA GLY A 378 -11.20 5.25 -30.13
C GLY A 378 -11.49 5.68 -28.70
N THR A 379 -11.65 6.97 -28.49
CA THR A 379 -12.05 7.53 -27.19
C THR A 379 -13.45 7.06 -26.76
N ALA A 380 -14.43 7.11 -27.66
CA ALA A 380 -15.79 6.64 -27.38
C ALA A 380 -15.83 5.13 -27.08
N ALA A 381 -15.13 4.32 -27.88
CA ALA A 381 -15.02 2.87 -27.64
C ALA A 381 -14.36 2.56 -26.31
N PHE A 382 -13.34 3.31 -25.92
CA PHE A 382 -12.71 3.17 -24.61
C PHE A 382 -13.66 3.54 -23.48
N LEU A 383 -14.32 4.70 -23.54
CA LEU A 383 -15.27 5.14 -22.51
C LEU A 383 -16.39 4.13 -22.31
N TRP A 384 -16.91 3.55 -23.40
CA TRP A 384 -17.90 2.47 -23.33
C TRP A 384 -17.36 1.22 -22.61
N ASN A 385 -16.15 0.77 -22.97
CA ASN A 385 -15.50 -0.36 -22.32
C ASN A 385 -15.20 -0.06 -20.85
N TRP A 386 -14.79 1.17 -20.53
CA TRP A 386 -14.54 1.61 -19.16
C TRP A 386 -15.82 1.60 -18.33
N LEU A 387 -16.91 2.17 -18.85
CA LEU A 387 -18.22 2.15 -18.19
C LEU A 387 -18.64 0.70 -17.89
N ARG A 388 -18.57 -0.17 -18.90
CA ARG A 388 -18.97 -1.58 -18.77
C ARG A 388 -18.09 -2.37 -17.81
N ARG A 389 -16.77 -2.23 -17.89
CA ARG A 389 -15.81 -3.07 -17.17
C ARG A 389 -15.33 -2.48 -15.84
N ARG A 390 -15.49 -1.19 -15.63
CA ARG A 390 -15.07 -0.53 -14.38
C ARG A 390 -16.24 -0.06 -13.54
N THR A 391 -17.23 0.60 -14.14
CA THR A 391 -18.34 1.17 -13.37
C THR A 391 -19.42 0.15 -13.11
N LEU A 392 -19.84 -0.60 -14.13
CA LEU A 392 -20.95 -1.54 -14.04
C LEU A 392 -20.54 -2.97 -13.65
N ALA A 393 -19.26 -3.32 -13.80
CA ALA A 393 -18.77 -4.65 -13.44
C ALA A 393 -18.63 -4.80 -11.93
N GLU A 394 -18.95 -5.99 -11.40
CA GLU A 394 -18.69 -6.38 -10.02
C GLU A 394 -17.18 -6.39 -9.76
N ARG A 395 -16.41 -7.13 -10.57
CA ARG A 395 -14.94 -7.07 -10.57
C ARG A 395 -14.48 -5.98 -11.51
N LYS A 396 -14.00 -4.90 -10.91
CA LYS A 396 -13.61 -3.69 -11.64
C LYS A 396 -12.29 -3.88 -12.39
N PHE A 397 -12.27 -3.44 -13.64
CA PHE A 397 -11.04 -3.36 -14.43
C PHE A 397 -10.00 -2.46 -13.70
N PRO A 398 -8.76 -2.95 -13.46
CA PRO A 398 -7.88 -2.30 -12.46
C PRO A 398 -7.41 -0.90 -12.84
N SER A 399 -6.94 -0.69 -14.07
CA SER A 399 -6.40 0.61 -14.50
C SER A 399 -6.41 0.76 -16.02
N ILE A 400 -6.28 2.00 -16.48
CA ILE A 400 -6.13 2.29 -17.91
C ILE A 400 -4.76 1.82 -18.38
N ILE A 401 -4.75 0.96 -19.39
CA ILE A 401 -3.55 0.55 -20.12
C ILE A 401 -3.84 0.76 -21.60
N MET A 402 -3.07 1.64 -22.24
CA MET A 402 -3.17 1.93 -23.66
C MET A 402 -1.98 1.35 -24.40
N ARG A 403 -2.25 0.62 -25.49
CA ARG A 403 -1.20 0.13 -26.38
C ARG A 403 -0.77 1.28 -27.30
N PRO A 404 0.50 1.71 -27.26
CA PRO A 404 0.99 2.71 -28.19
C PRO A 404 1.04 2.14 -29.61
N LYS A 405 0.62 2.94 -30.59
CA LYS A 405 0.62 2.54 -32.02
C LYS A 405 2.04 2.26 -32.55
N ASN A 406 3.03 2.95 -32.02
CA ASN A 406 4.43 2.85 -32.40
C ASN A 406 5.25 1.87 -31.54
N LEU A 407 4.61 1.08 -30.68
CA LEU A 407 5.26 0.14 -29.74
C LEU A 407 6.35 0.78 -28.85
N ARG A 408 6.27 2.09 -28.62
CA ARG A 408 7.11 2.81 -27.64
C ARG A 408 6.37 2.94 -26.34
N PHE A 409 6.89 2.31 -25.30
CA PHE A 409 6.30 2.26 -23.98
C PHE A 409 7.15 3.07 -23.00
N SER A 410 6.53 3.69 -22.01
CA SER A 410 7.27 4.08 -20.82
C SER A 410 7.48 2.85 -19.93
N LEU A 411 8.56 2.85 -19.16
CA LEU A 411 8.83 1.86 -18.12
C LEU A 411 8.43 2.44 -16.77
N ASP A 412 7.40 1.86 -16.18
CA ASP A 412 6.97 2.14 -14.81
C ASP A 412 7.69 1.13 -13.90
N PHE A 413 8.59 1.58 -13.06
CA PHE A 413 9.40 0.72 -12.20
C PHE A 413 9.11 0.94 -10.72
N HIS A 414 9.36 -0.12 -9.95
CA HIS A 414 9.45 -0.09 -8.50
C HIS A 414 10.71 -0.86 -8.09
N ALA A 415 11.50 -0.25 -7.24
CA ALA A 415 12.67 -0.87 -6.64
C ALA A 415 12.55 -0.90 -5.12
N GLU A 416 13.17 -1.89 -4.51
CA GLU A 416 13.35 -1.97 -3.08
C GLU A 416 14.24 -0.82 -2.60
N GLN A 417 13.88 -0.21 -1.48
CA GLN A 417 14.75 0.71 -0.76
C GLN A 417 15.58 -0.08 0.24
N GLU A 418 16.85 0.22 0.37
CA GLU A 418 17.69 -0.34 1.44
C GLU A 418 17.28 0.20 2.82
N PRO A 419 17.31 -0.65 3.87
CA PRO A 419 17.01 -0.20 5.23
C PRO A 419 17.99 0.90 5.68
N ASN A 420 17.49 2.12 5.87
CA ASN A 420 18.27 3.28 6.29
C ASN A 420 17.83 3.74 7.69
N PRO A 421 18.68 3.63 8.74
CA PRO A 421 18.32 4.05 10.09
C PRO A 421 18.08 5.55 10.22
N SER A 422 18.56 6.37 9.29
CA SER A 422 18.35 7.82 9.26
C SER A 422 17.05 8.23 8.59
N SER A 423 16.39 7.33 7.85
CA SER A 423 15.04 7.53 7.34
C SER A 423 14.03 7.27 8.47
N ARG A 424 13.28 8.29 8.91
CA ARG A 424 12.58 8.25 10.19
C ARG A 424 11.19 8.86 10.15
N VAL A 425 10.32 8.27 10.97
CA VAL A 425 9.10 8.91 11.50
C VAL A 425 9.41 9.41 12.91
N LYS A 426 9.16 10.69 13.17
CA LYS A 426 9.39 11.37 14.43
C LYS A 426 8.09 12.03 14.91
N LEU A 427 8.07 12.48 16.16
CA LEU A 427 7.01 13.36 16.66
C LEU A 427 7.42 14.83 16.44
N GLY A 428 6.53 15.60 15.81
CA GLY A 428 6.64 17.04 15.70
C GLY A 428 6.18 17.76 16.96
N ARG A 429 6.27 19.09 16.98
CA ARG A 429 5.83 19.94 18.10
C ARG A 429 4.32 20.23 18.06
N ALA A 430 3.72 20.23 16.88
CA ALA A 430 2.30 20.46 16.72
C ALA A 430 1.49 19.26 17.23
N VAL A 431 0.32 19.53 17.77
CA VAL A 431 -0.61 18.50 18.24
C VAL A 431 -1.88 18.49 17.38
N ASP A 432 -2.56 17.38 17.38
CA ASP A 432 -3.87 17.23 16.75
C ASP A 432 -5.02 17.61 17.69
N ALA A 433 -6.26 17.49 17.21
CA ALA A 433 -7.46 17.81 17.97
C ALA A 433 -7.67 16.94 19.23
N LEU A 434 -6.98 15.80 19.34
CA LEU A 434 -7.01 14.91 20.51
C LEU A 434 -5.82 15.15 21.46
N GLY A 435 -4.97 16.14 21.17
CA GLY A 435 -3.77 16.45 21.93
C GLY A 435 -2.58 15.54 21.68
N MET A 436 -2.62 14.69 20.64
CA MET A 436 -1.49 13.84 20.26
C MET A 436 -0.49 14.61 19.39
N PRO A 437 0.83 14.48 19.63
CA PRO A 437 1.83 15.06 18.73
C PRO A 437 1.63 14.58 17.30
N ARG A 438 1.73 15.49 16.31
CA ARG A 438 1.71 15.14 14.88
C ARG A 438 3.02 14.50 14.47
N ILE A 439 2.99 13.71 13.40
CA ILE A 439 4.21 13.10 12.87
C ILE A 439 5.00 14.07 12.00
N GLU A 440 6.31 13.87 11.99
CA GLU A 440 7.25 14.42 11.02
C GLU A 440 7.93 13.25 10.31
N ILE A 441 7.86 13.22 8.97
CA ILE A 441 8.48 12.18 8.14
C ILE A 441 9.76 12.75 7.53
N ASP A 442 10.88 12.17 7.90
CA ASP A 442 12.21 12.43 7.35
C ASP A 442 12.62 11.20 6.52
N TRP A 443 12.04 11.07 5.32
CA TRP A 443 12.34 9.97 4.41
C TRP A 443 13.62 10.24 3.66
N ARG A 444 14.54 9.26 3.66
CA ARG A 444 15.84 9.38 3.03
C ARG A 444 16.17 8.12 2.26
N TYR A 445 16.53 8.29 0.99
CA TYR A 445 17.15 7.25 0.17
C TYR A 445 18.67 7.41 0.16
N THR A 446 19.37 6.43 -0.37
CA THR A 446 20.84 6.36 -0.44
C THR A 446 21.31 6.28 -1.89
N GLU A 447 22.60 6.45 -2.13
CA GLU A 447 23.20 6.23 -3.44
C GLU A 447 23.06 4.79 -3.90
N ARG A 448 23.00 3.83 -2.98
CA ARG A 448 22.78 2.42 -3.31
C ARG A 448 21.38 2.15 -3.85
N ASP A 449 20.37 2.86 -3.37
CA ASP A 449 19.01 2.79 -3.94
C ASP A 449 19.01 3.23 -5.40
N VAL A 450 19.76 4.30 -5.71
CA VAL A 450 19.96 4.78 -7.09
C VAL A 450 20.74 3.76 -7.92
N THR A 451 21.81 3.19 -7.37
CA THR A 451 22.62 2.16 -8.02
C THR A 451 21.80 0.91 -8.35
N THR A 452 20.92 0.46 -7.44
CA THR A 452 19.98 -0.64 -7.70
C THR A 452 19.17 -0.38 -8.96
N VAL A 453 18.57 0.81 -9.10
CA VAL A 453 17.78 1.18 -10.27
C VAL A 453 18.64 1.23 -11.53
N GLN A 454 19.83 1.85 -11.46
CA GLN A 454 20.74 1.97 -12.61
C GLN A 454 21.23 0.60 -13.09
N SER A 455 21.67 -0.28 -12.19
CA SER A 455 22.17 -1.62 -12.52
C SER A 455 21.06 -2.49 -13.10
N ALA A 456 19.85 -2.44 -12.52
CA ALA A 456 18.70 -3.19 -13.04
C ALA A 456 18.30 -2.71 -14.46
N LEU A 457 18.29 -1.41 -14.70
CA LEU A 457 17.97 -0.85 -16.03
C LEU A 457 19.07 -1.15 -17.06
N ALA A 458 20.35 -1.10 -16.65
CA ALA A 458 21.44 -1.48 -17.53
C ALA A 458 21.37 -2.96 -17.94
N ALA A 459 21.04 -3.86 -17.00
CA ALA A 459 20.83 -5.27 -17.28
C ALA A 459 19.56 -5.52 -18.13
N LEU A 460 18.54 -4.67 -18.03
CA LEU A 460 17.34 -4.76 -18.87
C LEU A 460 17.59 -4.27 -20.31
N ALA A 461 18.56 -3.39 -20.51
CA ALA A 461 18.90 -2.84 -21.82
C ALA A 461 19.81 -3.76 -22.66
N GLN A 462 20.45 -4.75 -22.06
CA GLN A 462 21.22 -5.81 -22.72
C GLN A 462 20.29 -6.85 -23.36
#